data_7720455fbb633b8a1481e831195eb73d
#
_entry.id   7720455fbb633b8a1481e831195eb73d
#
_cell.length_a   1.000
_cell.length_b   1.000
_cell.length_c   1.000
_cell.angle_alpha   90.00
_cell.angle_beta   90.00
_cell.angle_gamma   90.00
#
_symmetry.space_group_name_H-M   'P 1'
#
loop_
_entity.id
_entity.type
_entity.pdbx_description
1 polymer ?
#
loop_
_entity_poly.entity_id
_entity_poly.type
_entity_poly.pdbx_seq_one_letter_code
_entity_poly.pdbx_strand_id
1 'polypeptide(L)'
;MPINTSPHHIGRAWITPDGPVVAGAHGTWTISYEVGAYGYDERARLKIATRFASDWVRPQFTDPKGANYATVRLETRSGTTVADLAYEPRGQVRPWFKCLVVSIADGSLHPGDRIHVTVGDRSGGGPGSRAQTFRERGCEWRLFVDPFGTEVYSVLEASPRIDVVGGALHRLVVVAPTTVTAGEPFDALVKAEDLWGNPCERFDGAVELAPAGGAVEGLPARVSWRSGEVAATRLPGLTLARAGAEARIGARHGGHAAESNLIRALAADEPKTFWGDIHGQTRATVGTGTIEEYFTFGRDIALLDMMCHQANDFQVTEEEWQRLRREIDRFHENGRCVIFVGYEW
;
A
#
# COMPACT_ATOMS: atom_id res chain seq x y z
N MET A 1 35.08 8.47 10.55
CA MET A 1 34.61 9.38 9.49
C MET A 1 33.39 8.73 8.86
N PRO A 2 32.34 9.47 8.47
CA PRO A 2 31.24 8.87 7.70
C PRO A 2 31.80 8.33 6.38
N ILE A 3 31.37 7.14 5.98
CA ILE A 3 31.73 6.57 4.69
C ILE A 3 31.00 7.30 3.55
N ASN A 4 31.57 7.26 2.34
CA ASN A 4 30.90 7.79 1.17
C ASN A 4 29.75 6.85 0.76
N THR A 5 28.51 7.34 0.82
CA THR A 5 27.30 6.56 0.55
C THR A 5 26.80 6.69 -0.89
N SER A 6 27.59 7.29 -1.79
CA SER A 6 27.19 7.35 -3.21
C SER A 6 27.07 5.92 -3.82
N PRO A 7 26.20 5.74 -4.82
CA PRO A 7 26.01 4.44 -5.48
C PRO A 7 27.32 3.83 -6.03
N HIS A 8 28.27 4.66 -6.45
CA HIS A 8 29.59 4.18 -6.86
C HIS A 8 30.31 3.43 -5.74
N HIS A 9 30.19 3.89 -4.48
CA HIS A 9 30.93 3.31 -3.34
C HIS A 9 30.17 2.17 -2.68
N ILE A 10 28.86 2.35 -2.42
CA ILE A 10 28.08 1.35 -1.69
C ILE A 10 27.26 0.41 -2.59
N GLY A 11 27.28 0.62 -3.92
CA GLY A 11 26.59 -0.24 -4.87
C GLY A 11 25.22 0.25 -5.31
N ARG A 12 24.51 -0.62 -6.04
CA ARG A 12 23.16 -0.37 -6.57
C ARG A 12 22.30 -1.62 -6.50
N ALA A 13 20.96 -1.43 -6.52
CA ALA A 13 20.05 -2.54 -6.45
C ALA A 13 18.85 -2.36 -7.39
N TRP A 14 18.23 -3.48 -7.77
CA TRP A 14 17.00 -3.54 -8.55
C TRP A 14 16.19 -4.77 -8.17
N ILE A 15 14.92 -4.80 -8.57
CA ILE A 15 14.03 -5.95 -8.39
C ILE A 15 13.56 -6.48 -9.75
N THR A 16 13.41 -7.79 -9.87
CA THR A 16 12.91 -8.45 -11.08
C THR A 16 11.84 -9.49 -10.69
N PRO A 17 10.65 -9.48 -11.31
CA PRO A 17 10.16 -8.45 -12.23
C PRO A 17 9.92 -7.11 -11.52
N ASP A 18 9.98 -6.00 -12.27
CA ASP A 18 9.76 -4.62 -11.79
C ASP A 18 8.36 -4.07 -12.11
N GLY A 19 7.54 -4.85 -12.79
CA GLY A 19 6.17 -4.50 -13.14
C GLY A 19 5.19 -4.57 -11.96
N PRO A 20 3.96 -4.02 -12.12
CA PRO A 20 2.96 -4.02 -11.07
C PRO A 20 2.57 -5.42 -10.61
N VAL A 21 2.44 -5.59 -9.31
CA VAL A 21 2.06 -6.85 -8.64
C VAL A 21 0.62 -6.74 -8.17
N VAL A 22 -0.18 -7.77 -8.42
CA VAL A 22 -1.55 -7.84 -7.88
C VAL A 22 -1.50 -8.15 -6.39
N ALA A 23 -2.27 -7.40 -5.59
CA ALA A 23 -2.41 -7.60 -4.16
C ALA A 23 -2.79 -9.06 -3.83
N GLY A 24 -2.03 -9.68 -2.91
CA GLY A 24 -2.22 -11.06 -2.49
C GLY A 24 -1.86 -12.14 -3.52
N ALA A 25 -1.35 -11.78 -4.71
CA ALA A 25 -0.93 -12.77 -5.70
C ALA A 25 0.34 -13.50 -5.26
N HIS A 26 0.46 -14.77 -5.64
CA HIS A 26 1.69 -15.54 -5.45
C HIS A 26 2.64 -15.32 -6.63
N GLY A 27 3.89 -14.98 -6.32
CA GLY A 27 4.92 -14.69 -7.31
C GLY A 27 6.33 -15.02 -6.85
N THR A 28 7.28 -14.69 -7.71
CA THR A 28 8.72 -14.77 -7.43
C THR A 28 9.33 -13.42 -7.74
N TRP A 29 10.08 -12.87 -6.81
CA TRP A 29 10.79 -11.60 -6.98
C TRP A 29 12.23 -11.77 -6.57
N THR A 30 13.15 -11.33 -7.43
CA THR A 30 14.59 -11.34 -7.14
C THR A 30 15.05 -9.92 -6.90
N ILE A 31 15.51 -9.65 -5.70
CA ILE A 31 16.20 -8.41 -5.35
C ILE A 31 17.68 -8.66 -5.61
N SER A 32 18.23 -7.91 -6.58
CA SER A 32 19.62 -7.99 -6.97
C SER A 32 20.37 -6.77 -6.44
N TYR A 33 21.53 -7.00 -5.85
CA TYR A 33 22.43 -5.95 -5.39
C TYR A 33 23.81 -6.15 -6.02
N GLU A 34 24.33 -5.11 -6.67
CA GLU A 34 25.67 -5.07 -7.24
C GLU A 34 26.59 -4.30 -6.31
N VAL A 35 27.67 -4.94 -5.92
CA VAL A 35 28.64 -4.44 -4.94
C VAL A 35 29.39 -3.23 -5.51
N GLY A 36 29.47 -2.15 -4.73
CA GLY A 36 30.19 -0.93 -5.08
C GLY A 36 31.68 -0.99 -4.82
N ALA A 37 32.36 0.16 -4.96
CA ALA A 37 33.80 0.27 -4.91
C ALA A 37 34.44 -0.18 -3.57
N TYR A 38 33.68 -0.20 -2.48
CA TYR A 38 34.20 -0.70 -1.20
C TYR A 38 34.38 -2.22 -1.16
N GLY A 39 33.70 -2.98 -2.03
CA GLY A 39 33.62 -4.43 -1.86
C GLY A 39 32.74 -4.83 -0.69
N TYR A 40 32.83 -6.09 -0.29
CA TYR A 40 32.20 -6.67 0.90
C TYR A 40 33.19 -7.58 1.60
N ASP A 41 33.53 -7.26 2.83
CA ASP A 41 34.44 -8.06 3.64
C ASP A 41 33.72 -9.27 4.25
N GLU A 42 34.46 -10.17 4.85
CA GLU A 42 33.91 -11.20 5.72
C GLU A 42 33.07 -10.54 6.84
N ARG A 43 31.90 -11.10 7.15
CA ARG A 43 30.86 -10.56 8.05
C ARG A 43 30.11 -9.33 7.53
N ALA A 44 30.44 -8.82 6.35
CA ALA A 44 29.62 -7.78 5.72
C ALA A 44 28.17 -8.21 5.63
N ARG A 45 27.24 -7.26 5.73
CA ARG A 45 25.80 -7.54 5.76
C ARG A 45 25.02 -6.67 4.77
N LEU A 46 24.05 -7.29 4.13
CA LEU A 46 23.00 -6.63 3.36
C LEU A 46 21.65 -6.93 4.02
N LYS A 47 20.95 -5.89 4.47
CA LYS A 47 19.57 -6.02 4.91
C LYS A 47 18.62 -5.51 3.84
N ILE A 48 17.59 -6.28 3.54
CA ILE A 48 16.50 -5.93 2.63
C ILE A 48 15.24 -5.86 3.46
N ALA A 49 14.75 -4.65 3.70
CA ALA A 49 13.68 -4.38 4.64
C ALA A 49 12.39 -3.97 3.95
N THR A 50 11.26 -4.47 4.45
CA THR A 50 9.95 -3.91 4.19
C THR A 50 9.43 -3.17 5.42
N ARG A 51 8.51 -2.23 5.21
CA ARG A 51 7.88 -1.52 6.33
C ARG A 51 7.09 -2.50 7.20
N PHE A 52 7.03 -2.25 8.51
CA PHE A 52 6.31 -3.16 9.41
C PHE A 52 4.80 -3.23 9.13
N ALA A 53 4.21 -2.17 8.58
CA ALA A 53 2.82 -2.13 8.15
C ALA A 53 2.54 -3.02 6.93
N SER A 54 3.56 -3.31 6.11
CA SER A 54 3.43 -4.23 4.97
C SER A 54 3.18 -5.66 5.46
N ASP A 55 2.26 -6.37 4.81
CA ASP A 55 1.94 -7.78 5.11
C ASP A 55 2.51 -8.77 4.09
N TRP A 56 3.61 -8.41 3.40
CA TRP A 56 4.42 -9.39 2.68
C TRP A 56 4.69 -10.58 3.60
N VAL A 57 4.42 -11.79 3.10
CA VAL A 57 4.51 -12.98 3.95
C VAL A 57 5.95 -13.22 4.39
N ARG A 58 6.10 -13.64 5.65
CA ARG A 58 7.40 -14.02 6.19
C ARG A 58 8.02 -15.13 5.36
N PRO A 59 9.27 -14.99 4.89
CA PRO A 59 9.97 -16.02 4.14
C PRO A 59 10.35 -17.21 5.05
N GLN A 60 10.55 -18.38 4.43
CA GLN A 60 11.16 -19.57 5.01
C GLN A 60 12.30 -20.06 4.11
N PHE A 61 13.25 -20.84 4.66
CA PHE A 61 14.51 -21.19 4.00
C PHE A 61 14.77 -22.70 3.95
N THR A 62 13.84 -23.52 4.41
CA THR A 62 14.08 -24.97 4.64
C THR A 62 13.29 -25.89 3.73
N ASP A 63 12.14 -25.46 3.22
CA ASP A 63 11.29 -26.27 2.34
C ASP A 63 11.20 -25.65 0.93
N PRO A 64 11.97 -26.16 -0.05
CA PRO A 64 11.93 -25.67 -1.43
C PRO A 64 10.59 -25.88 -2.14
N LYS A 65 9.73 -26.75 -1.64
CA LYS A 65 8.38 -27.03 -2.17
C LYS A 65 7.31 -26.23 -1.45
N GLY A 66 7.64 -25.65 -0.32
CA GLY A 66 6.73 -24.87 0.49
C GLY A 66 6.52 -23.45 -0.05
N ALA A 67 5.40 -22.84 0.36
CA ALA A 67 5.15 -21.44 0.09
C ALA A 67 6.19 -20.53 0.78
N ASN A 68 6.46 -19.38 0.16
CA ASN A 68 7.36 -18.35 0.70
C ASN A 68 8.81 -18.78 0.85
N TYR A 69 9.25 -19.79 0.10
CA TYR A 69 10.64 -20.20 0.08
C TYR A 69 11.50 -19.06 -0.49
N ALA A 70 12.60 -18.76 0.19
CA ALA A 70 13.53 -17.72 -0.24
C ALA A 70 14.95 -18.25 -0.26
N THR A 71 15.74 -17.79 -1.22
CA THR A 71 17.12 -18.21 -1.47
C THR A 71 18.04 -17.02 -1.66
N VAL A 72 19.34 -17.24 -1.43
CA VAL A 72 20.42 -16.32 -1.82
C VAL A 72 21.35 -17.02 -2.80
N ARG A 73 21.76 -16.30 -3.83
CA ARG A 73 22.78 -16.72 -4.79
C ARG A 73 23.78 -15.58 -4.97
N LEU A 74 25.05 -15.94 -4.95
CA LEU A 74 26.15 -15.02 -5.27
C LEU A 74 26.58 -15.21 -6.71
N GLU A 75 26.89 -14.09 -7.37
CA GLU A 75 27.59 -14.07 -8.66
C GLU A 75 28.94 -13.37 -8.39
N THR A 76 29.99 -14.17 -8.22
CA THR A 76 31.28 -13.71 -7.76
C THR A 76 32.37 -14.12 -8.71
N ARG A 77 33.43 -13.34 -8.77
CA ARG A 77 34.66 -13.67 -9.54
C ARG A 77 35.52 -14.76 -8.88
N SER A 78 35.52 -14.79 -7.55
CA SER A 78 36.32 -15.76 -6.78
C SER A 78 35.72 -17.16 -6.73
N GLY A 79 34.39 -17.28 -6.78
CA GLY A 79 33.66 -18.57 -6.71
C GLY A 79 33.69 -19.28 -5.35
N THR A 80 34.38 -18.73 -4.35
CA THR A 80 34.59 -19.39 -3.03
C THR A 80 33.84 -18.70 -1.89
N THR A 81 33.23 -17.53 -2.12
CA THR A 81 32.50 -16.78 -1.10
C THR A 81 31.20 -17.49 -0.71
N VAL A 82 30.92 -17.56 0.59
CA VAL A 82 29.73 -18.16 1.17
C VAL A 82 28.88 -17.08 1.84
N ALA A 83 27.59 -17.13 1.60
CA ALA A 83 26.63 -16.22 2.25
C ALA A 83 25.49 -16.99 2.91
N ASP A 84 25.11 -16.54 4.08
CA ASP A 84 23.90 -17.00 4.81
C ASP A 84 22.73 -16.04 4.55
N LEU A 85 21.53 -16.61 4.53
CA LEU A 85 20.27 -15.87 4.45
C LEU A 85 19.41 -16.12 5.67
N ALA A 86 19.01 -15.06 6.35
CA ALA A 86 18.17 -15.12 7.54
C ALA A 86 17.02 -14.11 7.48
N TYR A 87 16.05 -14.22 8.39
CA TYR A 87 14.97 -13.28 8.56
C TYR A 87 14.93 -12.73 9.97
N GLU A 88 15.06 -11.41 10.10
CA GLU A 88 14.98 -10.68 11.36
C GLU A 88 13.67 -9.85 11.38
N PRO A 89 12.67 -10.22 12.23
CA PRO A 89 11.38 -9.50 12.27
C PRO A 89 11.49 -8.07 12.83
N ARG A 90 12.60 -7.75 13.49
CA ARG A 90 12.98 -6.42 14.01
C ARG A 90 14.43 -6.10 13.67
N GLY A 91 14.82 -6.36 12.42
CA GLY A 91 16.20 -6.27 11.98
C GLY A 91 16.73 -4.85 11.80
N GLN A 92 15.87 -3.83 11.83
CA GLN A 92 16.26 -2.44 11.65
C GLN A 92 15.31 -1.52 12.45
N VAL A 93 15.60 -0.21 12.47
CA VAL A 93 14.78 0.79 13.16
C VAL A 93 13.40 0.95 12.52
N ARG A 94 12.41 1.32 13.33
CA ARG A 94 11.06 1.66 12.85
C ARG A 94 11.13 2.73 11.76
N PRO A 95 10.39 2.58 10.64
CA PRO A 95 9.40 1.55 10.35
C PRO A 95 9.91 0.30 9.60
N TRP A 96 11.21 0.11 9.42
CA TRP A 96 11.85 -0.90 8.56
C TRP A 96 12.21 -2.18 9.34
N PHE A 97 11.21 -2.83 9.94
CA PHE A 97 11.45 -3.95 10.85
C PHE A 97 11.73 -5.27 10.15
N LYS A 98 10.96 -5.59 9.09
CA LYS A 98 10.92 -6.91 8.48
C LYS A 98 12.09 -7.07 7.50
N CYS A 99 13.21 -7.61 7.98
CA CYS A 99 14.45 -7.70 7.20
C CYS A 99 14.78 -9.13 6.76
N LEU A 100 15.02 -9.32 5.46
CA LEU A 100 15.90 -10.38 4.98
C LEU A 100 17.33 -9.90 5.18
N VAL A 101 18.18 -10.76 5.72
CA VAL A 101 19.58 -10.45 6.04
C VAL A 101 20.48 -11.44 5.33
N VAL A 102 21.32 -10.91 4.45
CA VAL A 102 22.42 -11.66 3.86
C VAL A 102 23.69 -11.31 4.63
N SER A 103 24.41 -12.32 5.11
CA SER A 103 25.71 -12.16 5.77
C SER A 103 26.77 -12.92 5.02
N ILE A 104 27.93 -12.32 4.77
CA ILE A 104 29.09 -13.03 4.20
C ILE A 104 29.70 -13.88 5.31
N ALA A 105 29.54 -15.19 5.19
CA ALA A 105 29.99 -16.15 6.20
C ALA A 105 31.47 -16.54 6.01
N ASP A 106 31.95 -16.53 4.79
CA ASP A 106 33.34 -16.82 4.44
C ASP A 106 33.71 -16.13 3.13
N GLY A 107 34.93 -15.63 3.02
CA GLY A 107 35.43 -14.91 1.86
C GLY A 107 34.99 -13.46 1.78
N SER A 108 35.02 -12.89 0.57
CA SER A 108 34.70 -11.49 0.30
C SER A 108 34.05 -11.32 -1.07
N LEU A 109 33.40 -10.16 -1.31
CA LEU A 109 32.90 -9.79 -2.63
C LEU A 109 33.66 -8.57 -3.14
N HIS A 110 33.98 -8.59 -4.42
CA HIS A 110 34.66 -7.50 -5.10
C HIS A 110 33.68 -6.54 -5.79
N PRO A 111 34.12 -5.32 -6.10
CA PRO A 111 33.30 -4.38 -6.88
C PRO A 111 32.78 -5.02 -8.18
N GLY A 112 31.47 -4.95 -8.40
CA GLY A 112 30.76 -5.54 -9.54
C GLY A 112 30.27 -6.98 -9.33
N ASP A 113 30.67 -7.67 -8.24
CA ASP A 113 30.04 -8.93 -7.83
C ASP A 113 28.60 -8.67 -7.41
N ARG A 114 27.75 -9.72 -7.42
CA ARG A 114 26.30 -9.53 -7.16
C ARG A 114 25.77 -10.51 -6.13
N ILE A 115 24.82 -9.99 -5.34
CA ILE A 115 23.98 -10.76 -4.42
C ILE A 115 22.57 -10.79 -4.99
N HIS A 116 21.98 -11.98 -5.19
CA HIS A 116 20.62 -12.17 -5.63
C HIS A 116 19.82 -12.84 -4.51
N VAL A 117 18.84 -12.13 -3.97
CA VAL A 117 17.89 -12.68 -3.00
C VAL A 117 16.55 -12.91 -3.70
N THR A 118 16.16 -14.18 -3.82
CA THR A 118 14.91 -14.57 -4.48
C THR A 118 13.85 -14.87 -3.41
N VAL A 119 12.79 -14.08 -3.39
CA VAL A 119 11.62 -14.28 -2.53
C VAL A 119 10.56 -15.02 -3.32
N GLY A 120 10.08 -16.13 -2.78
CA GLY A 120 9.16 -17.03 -3.48
C GLY A 120 9.85 -17.85 -4.57
N ASP A 121 11.02 -18.36 -4.30
CA ASP A 121 11.77 -19.24 -5.22
C ASP A 121 10.96 -20.50 -5.54
N ARG A 122 10.71 -20.72 -6.83
CA ARG A 122 9.93 -21.85 -7.36
C ARG A 122 10.80 -22.98 -7.94
N SER A 123 12.08 -22.89 -7.82
CA SER A 123 13.01 -23.93 -8.36
C SER A 123 12.75 -25.33 -7.80
N GLY A 124 12.28 -25.40 -6.55
CA GLY A 124 11.85 -26.65 -5.90
C GLY A 124 10.41 -27.09 -6.20
N GLY A 125 9.66 -26.33 -7.01
CA GLY A 125 8.25 -26.61 -7.34
C GLY A 125 7.23 -26.00 -6.38
N GLY A 126 7.64 -25.06 -5.51
CA GLY A 126 6.74 -24.33 -4.62
C GLY A 126 5.84 -23.31 -5.33
N PRO A 127 4.78 -22.80 -4.66
CA PRO A 127 3.83 -21.88 -5.25
C PRO A 127 4.35 -20.43 -5.40
N GLY A 128 5.51 -20.13 -4.85
CA GLY A 128 6.03 -18.76 -4.72
C GLY A 128 5.69 -18.11 -3.38
N SER A 129 5.90 -16.81 -3.24
CA SER A 129 5.55 -16.02 -2.07
C SER A 129 4.31 -15.19 -2.33
N ARG A 130 3.45 -15.02 -1.30
CA ARG A 130 2.29 -14.15 -1.39
C ARG A 130 2.72 -12.69 -1.23
N ALA A 131 2.36 -11.86 -2.20
CA ALA A 131 2.52 -10.42 -2.13
C ALA A 131 1.65 -9.81 -1.01
N GLN A 132 1.96 -8.59 -0.62
CA GLN A 132 1.13 -7.81 0.30
C GLN A 132 -0.31 -7.69 -0.21
N THR A 133 -1.30 -7.64 0.70
CA THR A 133 -2.72 -7.72 0.37
C THR A 133 -3.38 -6.38 0.11
N PHE A 134 -2.72 -5.27 0.36
CA PHE A 134 -3.26 -3.95 0.11
C PHE A 134 -2.45 -3.21 -0.96
N ARG A 135 -3.16 -2.39 -1.74
CA ARG A 135 -2.55 -1.59 -2.79
C ARG A 135 -1.58 -0.55 -2.21
N GLU A 136 -0.45 -0.37 -2.89
CA GLU A 136 0.56 0.63 -2.54
C GLU A 136 1.35 1.03 -3.77
N ARG A 137 1.44 2.33 -4.07
CA ARG A 137 2.33 2.84 -5.11
C ARG A 137 3.74 2.97 -4.56
N GLY A 138 4.71 2.44 -5.31
CA GLY A 138 6.11 2.48 -4.93
C GLY A 138 6.40 1.75 -3.62
N CYS A 139 5.81 0.56 -3.40
CA CYS A 139 6.17 -0.31 -2.27
C CYS A 139 7.68 -0.57 -2.29
N GLU A 140 8.38 -0.09 -1.28
CA GLU A 140 9.83 -0.06 -1.24
C GLU A 140 10.40 -1.27 -0.52
N TRP A 141 11.39 -1.90 -1.16
CA TRP A 141 12.29 -2.88 -0.55
C TRP A 141 13.59 -2.15 -0.21
N ARG A 142 13.66 -1.57 0.99
CA ARG A 142 14.79 -0.73 1.39
C ARG A 142 16.01 -1.56 1.72
N LEU A 143 17.15 -1.20 1.12
CA LEU A 143 18.42 -1.83 1.38
C LEU A 143 19.25 -1.02 2.37
N PHE A 144 19.81 -1.74 3.34
CA PHE A 144 20.78 -1.24 4.31
C PHE A 144 22.09 -2.04 4.11
N VAL A 145 23.17 -1.33 3.86
CA VAL A 145 24.45 -1.87 3.43
C VAL A 145 25.49 -1.66 4.51
N ASP A 146 26.11 -2.74 4.98
CA ASP A 146 27.31 -2.73 5.84
C ASP A 146 28.42 -3.51 5.15
N PRO A 147 29.28 -2.86 4.36
CA PRO A 147 30.30 -3.55 3.57
C PRO A 147 31.47 -4.07 4.41
N PHE A 148 31.61 -3.65 5.67
CA PHE A 148 32.77 -3.92 6.51
C PHE A 148 32.47 -4.82 7.73
N GLY A 149 31.24 -5.31 7.88
CA GLY A 149 30.83 -6.14 9.02
C GLY A 149 30.89 -5.42 10.37
N THR A 150 30.63 -4.13 10.39
CA THR A 150 30.74 -3.26 11.58
C THR A 150 29.40 -3.03 12.28
N GLU A 151 28.30 -3.56 11.72
CA GLU A 151 26.92 -3.31 12.13
C GLU A 151 26.47 -1.84 11.99
N VAL A 152 27.28 -1.02 11.32
CA VAL A 152 26.92 0.35 10.94
C VAL A 152 26.41 0.36 9.51
N TYR A 153 25.13 0.59 9.35
CA TYR A 153 24.44 0.47 8.08
C TYR A 153 24.27 1.82 7.37
N SER A 154 24.53 1.83 6.08
CA SER A 154 24.19 2.92 5.18
C SER A 154 22.94 2.58 4.38
N VAL A 155 22.03 3.52 4.24
CA VAL A 155 20.83 3.35 3.41
C VAL A 155 21.21 3.48 1.95
N LEU A 156 20.74 2.55 1.11
CA LEU A 156 20.81 2.68 -0.34
C LEU A 156 19.62 3.52 -0.80
N GLU A 157 19.84 4.80 -1.11
CA GLU A 157 18.78 5.75 -1.46
C GLU A 157 17.93 5.29 -2.65
N ALA A 158 18.56 4.73 -3.68
CA ALA A 158 17.89 4.16 -4.85
C ALA A 158 17.44 2.70 -4.61
N SER A 159 16.86 2.41 -3.44
CA SER A 159 16.31 1.09 -3.15
C SER A 159 15.16 0.74 -4.09
N PRO A 160 15.00 -0.56 -4.50
CA PRO A 160 13.98 -0.99 -5.44
C PRO A 160 12.56 -0.70 -4.95
N ARG A 161 11.67 -0.41 -5.89
CA ARG A 161 10.24 -0.18 -5.64
C ARG A 161 9.40 -0.89 -6.67
N ILE A 162 8.24 -1.39 -6.26
CA ILE A 162 7.22 -1.96 -7.14
C ILE A 162 5.84 -1.45 -6.73
N ASP A 163 4.94 -1.35 -7.69
CA ASP A 163 3.55 -1.03 -7.40
C ASP A 163 2.78 -2.30 -7.03
N VAL A 164 2.01 -2.25 -5.95
CA VAL A 164 1.00 -3.25 -5.63
C VAL A 164 -0.36 -2.68 -6.00
N VAL A 165 -1.08 -3.36 -6.89
CA VAL A 165 -2.32 -2.89 -7.50
C VAL A 165 -3.51 -3.78 -7.10
N GLY A 166 -4.72 -3.22 -7.12
CA GLY A 166 -5.95 -3.98 -6.90
C GLY A 166 -6.16 -5.07 -7.95
N GLY A 167 -6.71 -6.19 -7.51
CA GLY A 167 -6.92 -7.39 -8.30
C GLY A 167 -8.21 -7.36 -9.15
N ALA A 168 -8.68 -8.57 -9.52
CA ALA A 168 -9.93 -8.77 -10.23
C ALA A 168 -11.14 -8.55 -9.31
N LEU A 169 -12.30 -8.27 -9.89
CA LEU A 169 -13.55 -8.11 -9.16
C LEU A 169 -13.87 -9.34 -8.30
N HIS A 170 -14.04 -9.10 -7.00
CA HIS A 170 -14.56 -10.07 -6.04
C HIS A 170 -15.94 -9.66 -5.53
N ARG A 171 -16.14 -8.35 -5.28
CA ARG A 171 -17.43 -7.81 -4.82
C ARG A 171 -17.65 -6.38 -5.31
N LEU A 172 -18.93 -5.99 -5.39
CA LEU A 172 -19.34 -4.60 -5.51
C LEU A 172 -19.57 -4.01 -4.12
N VAL A 173 -19.31 -2.72 -3.97
CA VAL A 173 -19.57 -1.96 -2.73
C VAL A 173 -20.24 -0.65 -3.12
N VAL A 174 -21.31 -0.30 -2.41
CA VAL A 174 -21.97 1.00 -2.52
C VAL A 174 -21.95 1.65 -1.15
N VAL A 175 -21.41 2.85 -1.06
CA VAL A 175 -21.33 3.65 0.17
C VAL A 175 -22.19 4.89 -0.02
N ALA A 176 -23.02 5.19 0.99
CA ALA A 176 -23.83 6.40 1.02
C ALA A 176 -23.87 6.99 2.44
N PRO A 177 -24.15 8.29 2.61
CA PRO A 177 -24.41 8.86 3.93
C PRO A 177 -25.54 8.10 4.65
N THR A 178 -25.37 7.86 5.94
CA THR A 178 -26.43 7.22 6.75
C THR A 178 -27.66 8.12 6.88
N THR A 179 -27.43 9.45 6.98
CA THR A 179 -28.48 10.46 7.09
C THR A 179 -28.21 11.62 6.14
N VAL A 180 -29.25 12.12 5.50
CA VAL A 180 -29.19 13.26 4.58
C VAL A 180 -30.32 14.24 4.92
N THR A 181 -30.21 15.51 4.57
CA THR A 181 -31.36 16.45 4.69
C THR A 181 -32.31 16.25 3.51
N ALA A 182 -33.61 16.19 3.78
CA ALA A 182 -34.63 16.04 2.74
C ALA A 182 -34.55 17.17 1.71
N GLY A 183 -34.53 16.81 0.41
CA GLY A 183 -34.43 17.75 -0.70
C GLY A 183 -33.03 18.34 -0.94
N GLU A 184 -32.04 18.15 -0.05
CA GLU A 184 -30.68 18.58 -0.26
C GLU A 184 -29.90 17.53 -1.03
N PRO A 185 -28.93 17.94 -1.91
CA PRO A 185 -28.10 17.01 -2.63
C PRO A 185 -27.08 16.33 -1.69
N PHE A 186 -26.85 15.05 -1.93
CA PHE A 186 -25.79 14.27 -1.30
C PHE A 186 -25.04 13.43 -2.34
N ASP A 187 -23.90 12.92 -1.94
CA ASP A 187 -23.11 12.04 -2.79
C ASP A 187 -23.10 10.61 -2.26
N ALA A 188 -23.08 9.65 -3.16
CA ALA A 188 -22.78 8.26 -2.88
C ALA A 188 -21.52 7.82 -3.65
N LEU A 189 -21.05 6.63 -3.37
CA LEU A 189 -19.89 6.02 -4.04
C LEU A 189 -20.24 4.59 -4.44
N VAL A 190 -19.88 4.19 -5.64
CA VAL A 190 -19.86 2.78 -6.06
C VAL A 190 -18.43 2.39 -6.42
N LYS A 191 -18.02 1.20 -5.99
CA LYS A 191 -16.72 0.64 -6.30
C LYS A 191 -16.78 -0.87 -6.52
N ALA A 192 -15.85 -1.35 -7.35
CA ALA A 192 -15.54 -2.76 -7.49
C ALA A 192 -14.30 -3.07 -6.66
N GLU A 193 -14.37 -4.05 -5.78
CA GLU A 193 -13.27 -4.45 -4.90
C GLU A 193 -12.78 -5.86 -5.20
N ASP A 194 -11.48 -6.06 -5.04
CA ASP A 194 -10.85 -7.38 -5.07
C ASP A 194 -11.13 -8.18 -3.78
N LEU A 195 -10.56 -9.38 -3.68
CA LEU A 195 -10.70 -10.27 -2.51
C LEU A 195 -10.27 -9.59 -1.19
N TRP A 196 -9.36 -8.63 -1.27
CA TRP A 196 -8.74 -7.98 -0.12
C TRP A 196 -9.37 -6.63 0.23
N GLY A 197 -10.34 -6.17 -0.57
CA GLY A 197 -11.02 -4.89 -0.37
C GLY A 197 -10.32 -3.71 -1.05
N ASN A 198 -9.33 -3.96 -1.90
CA ASN A 198 -8.77 -2.90 -2.73
C ASN A 198 -9.72 -2.56 -3.87
N PRO A 199 -9.88 -1.28 -4.23
CA PRO A 199 -10.50 -0.94 -5.51
C PRO A 199 -9.77 -1.65 -6.64
N CYS A 200 -10.53 -2.34 -7.51
CA CYS A 200 -9.96 -3.05 -8.64
C CYS A 200 -9.25 -2.09 -9.60
N GLU A 201 -8.10 -2.53 -10.13
CA GLU A 201 -7.39 -1.86 -11.23
C GLU A 201 -7.33 -2.73 -12.49
N ARG A 202 -7.94 -3.92 -12.42
CA ARG A 202 -8.03 -4.89 -13.53
C ARG A 202 -9.48 -5.25 -13.90
N PHE A 203 -10.41 -4.37 -13.52
CA PHE A 203 -11.82 -4.50 -13.90
C PHE A 203 -12.09 -3.69 -15.17
N ASP A 204 -12.68 -4.33 -16.16
CA ASP A 204 -13.17 -3.70 -17.40
C ASP A 204 -14.65 -4.05 -17.54
N GLY A 205 -15.53 -3.07 -17.39
CA GLY A 205 -16.95 -3.33 -17.45
C GLY A 205 -17.83 -2.20 -16.91
N ALA A 206 -19.14 -2.43 -17.02
CA ALA A 206 -20.16 -1.52 -16.52
C ALA A 206 -20.93 -2.14 -15.35
N VAL A 207 -21.21 -1.35 -14.34
CA VAL A 207 -22.08 -1.69 -13.21
C VAL A 207 -23.40 -0.95 -13.36
N GLU A 208 -24.49 -1.68 -13.36
CA GLU A 208 -25.84 -1.13 -13.38
C GLU A 208 -26.24 -0.67 -11.98
N LEU A 209 -26.88 0.49 -11.90
CA LEU A 209 -27.36 1.10 -10.66
C LEU A 209 -28.87 1.27 -10.69
N ALA A 210 -29.53 1.00 -9.56
CA ALA A 210 -30.95 1.19 -9.41
C ALA A 210 -31.30 1.47 -7.92
N PRO A 211 -32.40 2.19 -7.63
CA PRO A 211 -32.92 2.24 -6.27
C PRO A 211 -33.27 0.83 -5.75
N ALA A 212 -32.89 0.53 -4.52
CA ALA A 212 -33.14 -0.75 -3.85
C ALA A 212 -33.96 -0.51 -2.56
N GLY A 213 -35.22 -0.07 -2.72
CA GLY A 213 -36.11 0.32 -1.60
C GLY A 213 -36.10 1.84 -1.39
N GLY A 214 -37.16 2.47 -1.85
CA GLY A 214 -37.31 3.94 -1.86
C GLY A 214 -36.72 4.59 -3.12
N ALA A 215 -37.21 5.79 -3.43
CA ALA A 215 -36.79 6.57 -4.59
C ALA A 215 -35.54 7.36 -4.26
N VAL A 216 -34.53 7.32 -5.13
CA VAL A 216 -33.33 8.16 -5.13
C VAL A 216 -33.33 8.93 -6.44
N GLU A 217 -33.47 10.25 -6.37
CA GLU A 217 -33.43 11.11 -7.57
C GLU A 217 -31.99 11.39 -7.96
N GLY A 218 -31.73 11.58 -9.26
CA GLY A 218 -30.39 11.87 -9.79
C GLY A 218 -29.48 10.65 -9.93
N LEU A 219 -29.93 9.43 -9.57
CA LEU A 219 -29.12 8.23 -9.67
C LEU A 219 -28.89 7.87 -11.15
N PRO A 220 -27.60 7.78 -11.62
CA PRO A 220 -27.32 7.34 -12.98
C PRO A 220 -27.64 5.85 -13.14
N ALA A 221 -28.07 5.44 -14.34
CA ALA A 221 -28.42 4.05 -14.61
C ALA A 221 -27.20 3.10 -14.55
N ARG A 222 -26.00 3.61 -14.79
CA ARG A 222 -24.76 2.82 -14.80
C ARG A 222 -23.53 3.67 -14.64
N VAL A 223 -22.44 3.02 -14.19
CA VAL A 223 -21.06 3.50 -14.25
C VAL A 223 -20.18 2.46 -14.94
N SER A 224 -19.05 2.87 -15.49
CA SER A 224 -18.13 1.95 -16.15
C SER A 224 -16.68 2.34 -15.91
N TRP A 225 -15.80 1.35 -15.90
CA TRP A 225 -14.35 1.51 -15.78
C TRP A 225 -13.64 0.71 -16.86
N ARG A 226 -12.43 1.10 -17.18
CA ARG A 226 -11.50 0.37 -18.04
C ARG A 226 -10.37 -0.23 -17.22
N SER A 227 -9.80 -1.31 -17.71
CA SER A 227 -8.58 -1.88 -17.09
C SER A 227 -7.48 -0.83 -16.99
N GLY A 228 -6.87 -0.72 -15.82
CA GLY A 228 -5.88 0.31 -15.47
C GLY A 228 -6.47 1.51 -14.72
N GLU A 229 -7.79 1.67 -14.71
CA GLU A 229 -8.45 2.68 -13.88
C GLU A 229 -8.75 2.10 -12.48
N VAL A 230 -8.76 2.96 -11.48
CA VAL A 230 -9.26 2.61 -10.14
C VAL A 230 -10.77 2.52 -10.20
N ALA A 231 -11.33 1.33 -10.00
CA ALA A 231 -12.76 1.09 -10.12
C ALA A 231 -13.53 1.62 -8.90
N ALA A 232 -13.57 2.94 -8.77
CA ALA A 232 -14.35 3.68 -7.78
C ALA A 232 -14.89 4.95 -8.42
N THR A 233 -16.21 5.20 -8.28
CA THR A 233 -16.85 6.37 -8.87
C THR A 233 -17.79 7.02 -7.88
N ARG A 234 -17.63 8.32 -7.67
CA ARG A 234 -18.54 9.16 -6.91
C ARG A 234 -19.80 9.45 -7.73
N LEU A 235 -20.95 9.37 -7.12
CA LEU A 235 -22.27 9.65 -7.65
C LEU A 235 -22.78 10.94 -7.00
N PRO A 236 -22.53 12.10 -7.61
CA PRO A 236 -22.85 13.37 -6.99
C PRO A 236 -24.31 13.78 -7.18
N GLY A 237 -24.81 14.59 -6.23
CA GLY A 237 -26.06 15.31 -6.41
C GLY A 237 -27.33 14.47 -6.31
N LEU A 238 -27.28 13.34 -5.61
CA LEU A 238 -28.46 12.51 -5.35
C LEU A 238 -29.36 13.20 -4.32
N THR A 239 -30.70 13.00 -4.41
CA THR A 239 -31.64 13.56 -3.43
C THR A 239 -32.68 12.54 -2.97
N LEU A 240 -33.16 12.72 -1.72
CA LEU A 240 -34.36 12.11 -1.18
C LEU A 240 -35.42 13.22 -0.91
N ALA A 241 -36.52 13.18 -1.59
CA ALA A 241 -37.48 14.32 -1.66
C ALA A 241 -38.15 14.72 -0.33
N ARG A 242 -38.31 13.80 0.63
CA ARG A 242 -39.14 14.05 1.84
C ARG A 242 -38.48 13.55 3.11
N ALA A 243 -38.63 14.30 4.20
CA ALA A 243 -38.25 13.84 5.54
C ALA A 243 -38.96 12.54 5.91
N GLY A 244 -38.25 11.64 6.58
CA GLY A 244 -38.71 10.28 6.91
C GLY A 244 -38.62 9.29 5.75
N ALA A 245 -38.22 9.71 4.52
CA ALA A 245 -37.98 8.78 3.44
C ALA A 245 -36.72 7.95 3.73
N GLU A 246 -36.77 6.68 3.36
CA GLU A 246 -35.67 5.74 3.46
C GLU A 246 -35.40 5.13 2.08
N ALA A 247 -34.12 4.94 1.75
CA ALA A 247 -33.72 4.37 0.49
C ALA A 247 -32.39 3.59 0.59
N ARG A 248 -32.14 2.75 -0.40
CA ARG A 248 -30.84 2.12 -0.68
C ARG A 248 -30.52 2.27 -2.16
N ILE A 249 -29.26 2.17 -2.49
CA ILE A 249 -28.78 2.13 -3.89
C ILE A 249 -28.26 0.73 -4.15
N GLY A 250 -28.83 0.06 -5.14
CA GLY A 250 -28.36 -1.24 -5.61
C GLY A 250 -27.36 -1.09 -6.74
N ALA A 251 -26.40 -2.00 -6.80
CA ALA A 251 -25.40 -2.12 -7.85
C ALA A 251 -25.32 -3.57 -8.34
N ARG A 252 -25.20 -3.80 -9.68
CA ARG A 252 -25.12 -5.14 -10.27
C ARG A 252 -24.12 -5.19 -11.43
N HIS A 253 -23.38 -6.28 -11.48
CA HIS A 253 -22.55 -6.64 -12.64
C HIS A 253 -22.38 -8.16 -12.71
N GLY A 254 -22.82 -8.78 -13.80
CA GLY A 254 -22.77 -10.24 -13.93
C GLY A 254 -23.47 -10.95 -12.77
N GLY A 255 -22.75 -11.84 -12.08
CA GLY A 255 -23.24 -12.54 -10.89
C GLY A 255 -23.07 -11.77 -9.58
N HIS A 256 -22.50 -10.56 -9.59
CA HIS A 256 -22.27 -9.74 -8.41
C HIS A 256 -23.40 -8.73 -8.19
N ALA A 257 -23.87 -8.64 -6.95
CA ALA A 257 -24.84 -7.64 -6.54
C ALA A 257 -24.47 -7.06 -5.17
N ALA A 258 -24.76 -5.79 -4.96
CA ALA A 258 -24.58 -5.12 -3.68
C ALA A 258 -25.68 -4.08 -3.45
N GLU A 259 -25.94 -3.74 -2.20
CA GLU A 259 -26.77 -2.62 -1.80
C GLU A 259 -25.99 -1.71 -0.87
N SER A 260 -26.30 -0.42 -0.89
CA SER A 260 -25.73 0.53 0.06
C SER A 260 -26.25 0.26 1.48
N ASN A 261 -25.61 0.89 2.48
CA ASN A 261 -26.27 1.13 3.76
C ASN A 261 -27.59 1.87 3.55
N LEU A 262 -28.48 1.80 4.55
CA LEU A 262 -29.72 2.56 4.56
C LEU A 262 -29.42 4.06 4.61
N ILE A 263 -30.12 4.84 3.78
CA ILE A 263 -30.08 6.29 3.73
C ILE A 263 -31.41 6.78 4.28
N ARG A 264 -31.38 7.62 5.32
CA ARG A 264 -32.58 8.24 5.89
C ARG A 264 -32.58 9.75 5.64
N ALA A 265 -33.64 10.27 5.08
CA ALA A 265 -33.88 11.71 4.95
C ALA A 265 -34.41 12.31 6.24
N LEU A 266 -33.73 13.30 6.77
CA LEU A 266 -34.07 14.04 7.98
C LEU A 266 -34.72 15.38 7.63
N ALA A 267 -35.47 15.97 8.60
CA ALA A 267 -35.83 17.37 8.52
C ALA A 267 -34.57 18.27 8.67
N ALA A 268 -34.67 19.53 8.26
CA ALA A 268 -33.51 20.43 8.20
C ALA A 268 -32.87 20.73 9.58
N ASP A 269 -33.64 20.61 10.66
CA ASP A 269 -33.22 20.84 12.05
C ASP A 269 -32.77 19.58 12.79
N GLU A 270 -32.87 18.40 12.16
CA GLU A 270 -32.43 17.14 12.78
C GLU A 270 -30.92 16.93 12.64
N PRO A 271 -30.26 16.41 13.69
CA PRO A 271 -28.83 16.17 13.65
C PRO A 271 -28.45 15.01 12.69
N LYS A 272 -27.47 15.25 11.82
CA LYS A 272 -26.95 14.24 10.91
C LYS A 272 -25.84 13.37 11.54
N THR A 273 -25.71 12.16 11.07
CA THR A 273 -24.60 11.25 11.40
C THR A 273 -23.48 11.43 10.39
N PHE A 274 -22.25 11.59 10.88
CA PHE A 274 -21.03 11.69 10.09
C PHE A 274 -20.07 10.55 10.41
N TRP A 275 -19.32 10.12 9.41
CA TRP A 275 -18.34 9.03 9.52
C TRP A 275 -16.95 9.54 9.22
N GLY A 276 -15.97 9.12 10.02
CA GLY A 276 -14.59 9.54 9.81
C GLY A 276 -13.55 8.58 10.34
N ASP A 277 -12.32 8.80 9.88
CA ASP A 277 -11.12 8.16 10.40
C ASP A 277 -10.19 9.23 10.98
N ILE A 278 -9.96 9.15 12.28
CA ILE A 278 -9.14 10.11 13.01
C ILE A 278 -7.79 9.52 13.45
N HIS A 279 -7.38 8.35 12.93
CA HIS A 279 -6.12 7.70 13.29
C HIS A 279 -5.37 7.14 12.08
N GLY A 280 -5.30 7.89 10.99
CA GLY A 280 -4.55 7.48 9.80
C GLY A 280 -3.08 7.84 9.87
N GLN A 281 -2.23 6.96 9.34
CA GLN A 281 -0.79 7.18 9.22
C GLN A 281 -0.29 6.86 7.80
N THR A 282 0.79 7.50 7.38
CA THR A 282 1.37 7.38 6.05
C THR A 282 2.86 7.02 6.09
N ARG A 283 3.51 7.02 4.93
CA ARG A 283 4.97 6.80 4.86
C ARG A 283 5.80 7.87 5.57
N ALA A 284 5.23 9.01 5.91
CA ALA A 284 5.89 10.04 6.71
C ALA A 284 6.34 9.48 8.08
N THR A 285 5.57 8.52 8.62
CA THR A 285 5.92 7.82 9.87
C THR A 285 5.87 6.30 9.68
N VAL A 286 4.90 5.62 10.25
CA VAL A 286 4.85 4.15 10.29
C VAL A 286 3.96 3.51 9.24
N GLY A 287 3.04 4.27 8.63
CA GLY A 287 2.13 3.78 7.61
C GLY A 287 2.78 3.58 6.24
N THR A 288 1.95 3.43 5.23
CA THR A 288 2.33 3.34 3.81
C THR A 288 1.61 4.42 3.01
N GLY A 289 1.96 4.59 1.74
CA GLY A 289 1.39 5.65 0.91
C GLY A 289 1.80 7.07 1.32
N THR A 290 1.41 8.06 0.56
CA THR A 290 1.63 9.48 0.84
C THR A 290 0.48 10.10 1.61
N ILE A 291 0.67 11.28 2.18
CA ILE A 291 -0.39 12.08 2.80
C ILE A 291 -1.51 12.38 1.79
N GLU A 292 -1.14 12.71 0.55
CA GLU A 292 -2.10 12.94 -0.54
C GLU A 292 -2.91 11.69 -0.87
N GLU A 293 -2.28 10.52 -0.98
CA GLU A 293 -2.96 9.24 -1.21
C GLU A 293 -3.93 8.89 -0.07
N TYR A 294 -3.56 9.18 1.18
CA TYR A 294 -4.41 8.96 2.35
C TYR A 294 -5.68 9.83 2.28
N PHE A 295 -5.53 11.14 2.07
CA PHE A 295 -6.67 12.03 1.99
C PHE A 295 -7.54 11.78 0.74
N THR A 296 -6.92 11.47 -0.41
CA THR A 296 -7.65 11.07 -1.62
C THR A 296 -8.47 9.80 -1.36
N PHE A 297 -7.87 8.80 -0.73
CA PHE A 297 -8.57 7.55 -0.43
C PHE A 297 -9.78 7.80 0.50
N GLY A 298 -9.58 8.48 1.60
CA GLY A 298 -10.64 8.73 2.56
C GLY A 298 -11.78 9.57 1.98
N ARG A 299 -11.46 10.67 1.31
CA ARG A 299 -12.47 11.59 0.76
C ARG A 299 -13.16 11.03 -0.49
N ASP A 300 -12.41 10.45 -1.42
CA ASP A 300 -12.90 10.15 -2.78
C ASP A 300 -13.17 8.65 -3.03
N ILE A 301 -12.64 7.73 -2.18
CA ILE A 301 -12.77 6.27 -2.33
C ILE A 301 -13.49 5.62 -1.14
N ALA A 302 -13.36 6.16 0.07
CA ALA A 302 -14.10 5.71 1.25
C ALA A 302 -15.32 6.55 1.56
N LEU A 303 -15.44 7.74 0.99
CA LEU A 303 -16.51 8.72 1.22
C LEU A 303 -16.62 9.11 2.70
N LEU A 304 -15.49 9.39 3.35
CA LEU A 304 -15.46 9.86 4.73
C LEU A 304 -15.86 11.35 4.81
N ASP A 305 -16.62 11.67 5.86
CA ASP A 305 -17.02 13.05 6.17
C ASP A 305 -15.94 13.82 6.94
N MET A 306 -15.06 13.12 7.66
CA MET A 306 -13.96 13.72 8.40
C MET A 306 -12.74 12.80 8.47
N MET A 307 -11.56 13.42 8.56
CA MET A 307 -10.27 12.70 8.65
C MET A 307 -9.29 13.44 9.53
N CYS A 308 -8.32 12.69 10.08
CA CYS A 308 -7.13 13.23 10.72
C CYS A 308 -5.92 12.34 10.42
N HIS A 309 -4.84 12.95 9.92
CA HIS A 309 -3.57 12.24 9.81
C HIS A 309 -2.83 12.38 11.13
N GLN A 310 -2.56 11.24 11.80
CA GLN A 310 -1.93 11.20 13.12
C GLN A 310 -0.51 10.63 13.03
N ALA A 311 0.40 11.42 12.51
CA ALA A 311 1.81 11.07 12.49
C ALA A 311 2.38 10.98 13.92
N ASN A 312 3.25 9.98 14.17
CA ASN A 312 3.97 9.89 15.44
C ASN A 312 4.91 11.10 15.62
N ASP A 313 4.79 11.84 16.70
CA ASP A 313 5.49 13.09 16.94
C ASP A 313 7.03 12.94 16.87
N PHE A 314 7.56 11.86 17.43
CA PHE A 314 9.01 11.57 17.45
C PHE A 314 9.59 11.17 16.06
N GLN A 315 8.76 10.99 15.04
CA GLN A 315 9.19 10.66 13.69
C GLN A 315 8.94 11.79 12.68
N VAL A 316 8.04 12.73 13.01
CA VAL A 316 7.68 13.85 12.12
C VAL A 316 8.80 14.87 12.11
N THR A 317 9.30 15.19 10.93
CA THR A 317 10.19 16.33 10.73
C THR A 317 9.39 17.61 10.50
N GLU A 318 10.02 18.78 10.71
CA GLU A 318 9.39 20.07 10.41
C GLU A 318 8.94 20.15 8.95
N GLU A 319 9.71 19.61 8.02
CA GLU A 319 9.36 19.58 6.59
C GLU A 319 8.08 18.76 6.33
N GLU A 320 7.96 17.57 6.94
CA GLU A 320 6.76 16.73 6.81
C GLU A 320 5.57 17.36 7.51
N TRP A 321 5.77 18.04 8.64
CA TRP A 321 4.71 18.79 9.31
C TRP A 321 4.16 19.93 8.43
N GLN A 322 5.03 20.71 7.82
CA GLN A 322 4.62 21.78 6.89
C GLN A 322 3.95 21.21 5.63
N ARG A 323 4.41 20.04 5.16
CA ARG A 323 3.75 19.34 4.06
C ARG A 323 2.34 18.88 4.46
N LEU A 324 2.18 18.26 5.62
CA LEU A 324 0.89 17.85 6.15
C LEU A 324 -0.09 19.03 6.21
N ARG A 325 0.32 20.17 6.72
CA ARG A 325 -0.53 21.37 6.79
C ARG A 325 -0.99 21.83 5.40
N ARG A 326 -0.09 21.88 4.42
CA ARG A 326 -0.47 22.23 3.04
C ARG A 326 -1.48 21.25 2.43
N GLU A 327 -1.31 19.96 2.68
CA GLU A 327 -2.26 18.96 2.18
C GLU A 327 -3.61 19.04 2.91
N ILE A 328 -3.63 19.35 4.21
CA ILE A 328 -4.87 19.62 4.94
C ILE A 328 -5.62 20.79 4.31
N ASP A 329 -4.95 21.92 4.06
CA ASP A 329 -5.57 23.09 3.44
C ASP A 329 -6.12 22.79 2.02
N ARG A 330 -5.44 21.91 1.28
CA ARG A 330 -5.85 21.48 -0.08
C ARG A 330 -7.06 20.55 -0.08
N PHE A 331 -7.15 19.65 0.90
CA PHE A 331 -8.18 18.61 0.92
C PHE A 331 -9.38 18.93 1.81
N HIS A 332 -9.23 19.85 2.77
CA HIS A 332 -10.32 20.28 3.62
C HIS A 332 -11.39 21.03 2.81
N GLU A 333 -12.62 20.55 2.92
CA GLU A 333 -13.78 21.13 2.22
C GLU A 333 -15.00 21.11 3.13
N ASN A 334 -15.46 22.31 3.55
CA ASN A 334 -16.62 22.45 4.38
C ASN A 334 -17.85 21.81 3.72
N GLY A 335 -18.59 21.03 4.49
CA GLY A 335 -19.81 20.34 4.01
C GLY A 335 -19.54 19.07 3.21
N ARG A 336 -18.26 18.72 2.95
CA ARG A 336 -17.89 17.52 2.21
C ARG A 336 -16.93 16.60 2.99
N CYS A 337 -15.76 17.12 3.38
CA CYS A 337 -14.80 16.37 4.16
C CYS A 337 -13.99 17.30 5.04
N VAL A 338 -14.17 17.23 6.34
CA VAL A 338 -13.47 18.05 7.32
C VAL A 338 -12.16 17.34 7.70
N ILE A 339 -11.02 18.01 7.52
CA ILE A 339 -9.73 17.44 7.89
C ILE A 339 -9.19 18.17 9.12
N PHE A 340 -8.94 17.41 10.18
CA PHE A 340 -8.36 17.92 11.42
C PHE A 340 -6.85 17.87 11.37
N VAL A 341 -6.21 18.87 11.98
CA VAL A 341 -4.77 18.85 12.27
C VAL A 341 -4.55 18.01 13.52
N GLY A 342 -3.65 17.03 13.46
CA GLY A 342 -3.35 16.20 14.61
C GLY A 342 -2.01 15.47 14.48
N TYR A 343 -1.59 14.89 15.58
CA TYR A 343 -0.43 14.00 15.67
C TYR A 343 -0.64 13.01 16.83
N GLU A 344 0.05 11.90 16.79
CA GLU A 344 0.06 10.89 17.84
C GLU A 344 1.23 11.19 18.80
N TRP A 345 0.88 11.45 20.04
CA TRP A 345 1.85 11.73 21.13
C TRP A 345 2.33 10.43 21.75
#